data_f0e3c471d8a9ddab07dd4b6e8ebe42ec
#
_entry.id   f0e3c471d8a9ddab07dd4b6e8ebe42ec
#
_cell.length_a   1.000
_cell.length_b   1.000
_cell.length_c   1.000
_cell.angle_alpha   90.00
_cell.angle_beta   90.00
_cell.angle_gamma   90.00
#
_symmetry.space_group_name_H-M   'P 1'
#
loop_
_entity.id
_entity.type
_entity.pdbx_description
1 polymer ?
#
loop_
_entity_poly.entity_id
_entity_poly.type
_entity_poly.pdbx_seq_one_letter_code
_entity_poly.pdbx_strand_id
1 'polypeptide(L)'
;MPATFPTPSAPRSPKRPARRRSTPILLLLLLLASSSAFSHAAPLTGTPLNDGYHAMYNLDFAAAHNHFQQWMTAHPDDCLGSASDAAAYIFTEFDLLGVLDIELFADDNRFTSRKRPDIDPALRQGFQSRIAQSEHLADVAIQRNPNDANAYYCKAVTSGMQADWASLIDRHEYGAFRFSELASKYAKQALAISPTLYDANLAVGIENYMLSLKAAPIRWILGMTGAGTNKAEGVRLLKLTAEQGHYLAPFARLMLAVGELRDGRTQQGKAILIGLSRSSPRTPSTSARSRDSTRQYRHKRQ
;
A
#
# COMPACT_ATOMS: atom_id res chain seq x y z
N MET A 1 -34.18 7.83 -86.16
CA MET A 1 -35.65 7.72 -86.20
C MET A 1 -36.15 7.66 -84.79
N PRO A 2 -37.22 8.31 -84.48
CA PRO A 2 -37.36 9.03 -83.21
C PRO A 2 -38.06 8.23 -82.12
N ALA A 3 -37.71 8.64 -80.92
CA ALA A 3 -38.30 8.26 -79.66
C ALA A 3 -39.73 8.74 -79.48
N THR A 4 -40.59 7.96 -78.84
CA THR A 4 -41.86 8.43 -78.30
C THR A 4 -41.93 8.16 -76.81
N PHE A 5 -42.12 9.25 -76.08
CA PHE A 5 -42.44 9.24 -74.63
C PHE A 5 -43.96 9.10 -74.47
N PRO A 6 -44.47 8.54 -73.43
CA PRO A 6 -45.74 8.89 -72.84
C PRO A 6 -45.67 9.57 -71.50
N THR A 7 -46.56 10.52 -71.37
CA THR A 7 -46.81 11.50 -70.31
C THR A 7 -47.39 10.90 -68.99
N PRO A 8 -47.33 11.65 -67.93
CA PRO A 8 -47.59 11.17 -66.55
C PRO A 8 -49.07 11.31 -66.14
N SER A 9 -49.56 10.40 -65.33
CA SER A 9 -50.87 10.47 -64.67
C SER A 9 -50.79 10.95 -63.25
N ALA A 10 -51.72 11.81 -62.88
CA ALA A 10 -51.80 12.59 -61.62
C ALA A 10 -52.15 11.82 -60.37
N PRO A 11 -51.99 12.43 -59.19
CA PRO A 11 -51.86 11.74 -57.86
C PRO A 11 -53.22 11.50 -57.19
N ARG A 12 -53.36 10.39 -56.55
CA ARG A 12 -54.47 10.08 -55.62
C ARG A 12 -54.07 10.43 -54.16
N SER A 13 -54.94 11.21 -53.53
CA SER A 13 -54.85 11.65 -52.12
C SER A 13 -54.89 10.47 -51.10
N PRO A 14 -54.19 10.60 -50.02
CA PRO A 14 -54.15 9.55 -49.01
C PRO A 14 -55.29 9.64 -47.97
N LYS A 15 -55.88 8.49 -47.66
CA LYS A 15 -56.84 8.30 -46.56
C LYS A 15 -56.10 8.34 -45.21
N ARG A 16 -56.61 9.17 -44.27
CA ARG A 16 -56.14 9.23 -42.89
C ARG A 16 -56.48 7.93 -42.18
N PRO A 17 -55.51 7.27 -41.44
CA PRO A 17 -55.82 6.26 -40.46
C PRO A 17 -56.04 6.86 -39.09
N ALA A 18 -56.84 6.15 -38.31
CA ALA A 18 -57.35 6.48 -36.99
C ALA A 18 -56.28 6.72 -35.94
N ARG A 19 -56.59 7.70 -35.08
CA ARG A 19 -55.89 8.13 -33.88
C ARG A 19 -55.90 7.00 -32.82
N ARG A 20 -54.83 6.19 -32.73
CA ARG A 20 -54.57 5.32 -31.56
C ARG A 20 -54.05 6.18 -30.43
N ARG A 21 -54.76 6.17 -29.30
CA ARG A 21 -54.34 6.71 -28.02
C ARG A 21 -53.16 5.89 -27.54
N SER A 22 -51.94 6.41 -27.61
CA SER A 22 -50.77 5.88 -26.94
C SER A 22 -50.65 6.53 -25.55
N THR A 23 -50.81 5.73 -24.52
CA THR A 23 -50.46 6.02 -23.13
C THR A 23 -49.00 6.47 -23.05
N PRO A 24 -48.68 7.54 -22.29
CA PRO A 24 -47.28 7.91 -22.07
C PRO A 24 -46.68 6.90 -21.13
N ILE A 25 -45.76 6.07 -21.63
CA ILE A 25 -44.82 5.31 -20.83
C ILE A 25 -43.90 6.33 -20.21
N LEU A 26 -44.06 6.55 -18.91
CA LEU A 26 -43.22 7.32 -18.04
C LEU A 26 -41.85 6.63 -18.01
N LEU A 27 -40.92 7.09 -18.84
CA LEU A 27 -39.52 6.65 -18.81
C LEU A 27 -38.88 7.23 -17.55
N LEU A 28 -38.90 6.45 -16.46
CA LEU A 28 -38.21 6.74 -15.24
C LEU A 28 -36.70 6.61 -15.54
N LEU A 29 -36.07 7.72 -15.92
CA LEU A 29 -34.60 7.87 -15.96
C LEU A 29 -34.09 7.83 -14.51
N LEU A 30 -33.77 6.61 -14.06
CA LEU A 30 -32.97 6.41 -12.85
C LEU A 30 -31.56 6.92 -13.17
N LEU A 31 -31.29 8.18 -12.84
CA LEU A 31 -29.96 8.72 -12.69
C LEU A 31 -29.29 7.93 -11.55
N LEU A 32 -28.60 6.86 -11.90
CA LEU A 32 -27.58 6.24 -11.05
C LEU A 32 -26.46 7.27 -10.88
N ALA A 33 -26.63 8.15 -9.92
CA ALA A 33 -25.52 8.87 -9.31
C ALA A 33 -24.58 7.81 -8.75
N SER A 34 -23.54 7.47 -9.52
CA SER A 34 -22.43 6.67 -9.04
C SER A 34 -21.67 7.53 -8.02
N SER A 35 -22.23 7.60 -6.81
CA SER A 35 -21.46 7.98 -5.64
C SER A 35 -20.37 6.92 -5.51
N SER A 36 -19.15 7.26 -5.90
CA SER A 36 -17.96 6.53 -5.54
C SER A 36 -17.85 6.62 -4.02
N ALA A 37 -18.66 5.82 -3.34
CA ALA A 37 -18.47 5.55 -1.93
C ALA A 37 -17.07 4.92 -1.85
N PHE A 38 -16.11 5.69 -1.35
CA PHE A 38 -14.87 5.13 -0.85
C PHE A 38 -15.30 4.05 0.14
N SER A 39 -15.25 2.81 -0.32
CA SER A 39 -15.50 1.66 0.54
C SER A 39 -14.41 1.74 1.61
N HIS A 40 -14.79 2.19 2.79
CA HIS A 40 -13.92 2.12 3.94
C HIS A 40 -13.64 0.63 4.12
N ALA A 41 -12.35 0.24 4.00
CA ALA A 41 -11.94 -1.08 4.40
C ALA A 41 -12.55 -1.34 5.78
N ALA A 42 -13.26 -2.46 5.91
CA ALA A 42 -13.86 -2.85 7.18
C ALA A 42 -12.79 -2.77 8.27
N PRO A 43 -13.12 -2.33 9.48
CA PRO A 43 -12.15 -2.28 10.56
C PRO A 43 -11.52 -3.66 10.71
N LEU A 44 -10.18 -3.71 10.78
CA LEU A 44 -9.39 -4.93 10.95
C LEU A 44 -9.63 -5.45 12.38
N THR A 45 -10.79 -6.10 12.61
CA THR A 45 -11.16 -6.63 13.91
C THR A 45 -11.46 -8.13 13.78
N GLY A 46 -11.10 -8.90 14.79
CA GLY A 46 -11.52 -10.28 14.92
C GLY A 46 -10.45 -11.37 14.81
N THR A 47 -9.19 -11.01 14.48
CA THR A 47 -8.07 -11.95 14.61
C THR A 47 -6.89 -11.27 15.29
N PRO A 48 -6.04 -12.00 16.05
CA PRO A 48 -4.86 -11.39 16.67
C PRO A 48 -3.96 -10.67 15.65
N LEU A 49 -3.88 -11.17 14.42
CA LEU A 49 -3.08 -10.53 13.37
C LEU A 49 -3.66 -9.15 12.97
N ASN A 50 -4.96 -9.07 12.77
CA ASN A 50 -5.65 -7.82 12.47
C ASN A 50 -5.54 -6.81 13.62
N ASP A 51 -5.74 -7.27 14.85
CA ASP A 51 -5.66 -6.42 16.05
C ASP A 51 -4.23 -5.91 16.25
N GLY A 52 -3.21 -6.74 15.92
CA GLY A 52 -1.81 -6.35 15.92
C GLY A 52 -1.50 -5.23 14.92
N TYR A 53 -1.97 -5.33 13.68
CA TYR A 53 -1.83 -4.25 12.70
C TYR A 53 -2.57 -2.98 13.12
N HIS A 54 -3.77 -3.12 13.67
CA HIS A 54 -4.52 -1.98 14.19
C HIS A 54 -3.76 -1.28 15.34
N ALA A 55 -3.22 -2.03 16.29
CA ALA A 55 -2.40 -1.50 17.38
C ALA A 55 -1.13 -0.81 16.84
N MET A 56 -0.43 -1.43 15.89
CA MET A 56 0.79 -0.89 15.27
C MET A 56 0.52 0.46 14.58
N TYR A 57 -0.54 0.58 13.77
CA TYR A 57 -0.89 1.83 13.10
C TYR A 57 -1.38 2.92 14.09
N ASN A 58 -1.82 2.55 15.28
CA ASN A 58 -2.11 3.46 16.38
C ASN A 58 -0.87 3.77 17.25
N LEU A 59 0.32 3.30 16.88
CA LEU A 59 1.58 3.45 17.60
C LEU A 59 1.55 2.81 19.00
N ASP A 60 0.69 1.81 19.22
CA ASP A 60 0.70 0.94 20.40
C ASP A 60 1.52 -0.32 20.10
N PHE A 61 2.83 -0.13 20.03
CA PHE A 61 3.73 -1.22 19.64
C PHE A 61 3.75 -2.37 20.64
N ALA A 62 3.55 -2.09 21.94
CA ALA A 62 3.46 -3.12 22.94
C ALA A 62 2.25 -4.04 22.74
N ALA A 63 1.08 -3.47 22.46
CA ALA A 63 -0.10 -4.25 22.10
C ALA A 63 0.08 -4.99 20.77
N ALA A 64 0.71 -4.35 19.77
CA ALA A 64 1.00 -4.97 18.48
C ALA A 64 1.86 -6.25 18.66
N HIS A 65 2.97 -6.15 19.37
CA HIS A 65 3.84 -7.30 19.69
C HIS A 65 3.08 -8.44 20.39
N ASN A 66 2.22 -8.10 21.38
CA ASN A 66 1.41 -9.10 22.08
C ASN A 66 0.46 -9.83 21.13
N HIS A 67 -0.23 -9.11 20.26
CA HIS A 67 -1.14 -9.72 19.30
C HIS A 67 -0.41 -10.56 18.26
N PHE A 68 0.71 -10.09 17.71
CA PHE A 68 1.51 -10.87 16.77
C PHE A 68 2.10 -12.11 17.43
N GLN A 69 2.50 -12.05 18.71
CA GLN A 69 2.96 -13.21 19.46
C GLN A 69 1.85 -14.24 19.68
N GLN A 70 0.62 -13.79 19.97
CA GLN A 70 -0.56 -14.68 20.05
C GLN A 70 -0.79 -15.40 18.72
N TRP A 71 -0.69 -14.67 17.59
CA TRP A 71 -0.81 -15.29 16.26
C TRP A 71 0.27 -16.33 16.00
N MET A 72 1.55 -15.99 16.23
CA MET A 72 2.67 -16.93 16.06
C MET A 72 2.54 -18.18 16.92
N THR A 73 1.99 -18.05 18.13
CA THR A 73 1.75 -19.19 19.01
C THR A 73 0.63 -20.11 18.48
N ALA A 74 -0.42 -19.52 17.93
CA ALA A 74 -1.56 -20.28 17.35
C ALA A 74 -1.25 -20.85 15.97
N HIS A 75 -0.33 -20.21 15.22
CA HIS A 75 0.02 -20.55 13.83
C HIS A 75 1.55 -20.60 13.67
N PRO A 76 2.25 -21.59 14.28
CA PRO A 76 3.72 -21.60 14.35
C PRO A 76 4.38 -21.78 12.97
N ASP A 77 3.70 -22.31 11.99
CA ASP A 77 4.19 -22.51 10.61
C ASP A 77 3.87 -21.32 9.68
N ASP A 78 3.12 -20.31 10.14
CA ASP A 78 2.77 -19.14 9.34
C ASP A 78 3.86 -18.06 9.41
N CYS A 79 4.49 -17.78 8.26
CA CYS A 79 5.51 -16.75 8.13
C CYS A 79 5.01 -15.33 8.38
N LEU A 80 3.69 -15.08 8.21
CA LEU A 80 3.13 -13.74 8.30
C LEU A 80 3.14 -13.19 9.73
N GLY A 81 2.99 -14.07 10.74
CA GLY A 81 3.07 -13.64 12.13
C GLY A 81 4.41 -13.01 12.49
N SER A 82 5.52 -13.66 12.14
CA SER A 82 6.87 -13.13 12.38
C SER A 82 7.21 -11.95 11.48
N ALA A 83 6.73 -11.91 10.22
CA ALA A 83 6.85 -10.73 9.36
C ALA A 83 6.13 -9.51 9.98
N SER A 84 4.94 -9.72 10.51
CA SER A 84 4.14 -8.67 11.15
C SER A 84 4.77 -8.16 12.44
N ASP A 85 5.36 -9.05 13.25
CA ASP A 85 6.08 -8.65 14.45
C ASP A 85 7.38 -7.88 14.11
N ALA A 86 8.07 -8.24 13.01
CA ALA A 86 9.19 -7.45 12.48
C ALA A 86 8.74 -6.03 12.08
N ALA A 87 7.53 -5.88 11.51
CA ALA A 87 6.98 -4.58 11.20
C ALA A 87 6.78 -3.72 12.45
N ALA A 88 6.34 -4.28 13.58
CA ALA A 88 6.23 -3.53 14.83
C ALA A 88 7.60 -3.04 15.34
N TYR A 89 8.66 -3.81 15.21
CA TYR A 89 10.02 -3.37 15.57
C TYR A 89 10.51 -2.21 14.69
N ILE A 90 10.38 -2.30 13.38
CA ILE A 90 10.86 -1.23 12.48
C ILE A 90 10.02 0.04 12.64
N PHE A 91 8.70 -0.06 12.83
CA PHE A 91 7.84 1.09 13.08
C PHE A 91 8.12 1.75 14.44
N THR A 92 8.48 0.96 15.46
CA THR A 92 8.97 1.49 16.74
C THR A 92 10.22 2.34 16.52
N GLU A 93 11.19 1.84 15.75
CA GLU A 93 12.40 2.60 15.46
C GLU A 93 12.10 3.85 14.63
N PHE A 94 11.19 3.77 13.66
CA PHE A 94 10.74 4.93 12.89
C PHE A 94 10.09 6.01 13.76
N ASP A 95 9.28 5.64 14.74
CA ASP A 95 8.68 6.58 15.70
C ASP A 95 9.74 7.23 16.58
N LEU A 96 10.68 6.45 17.13
CA LEU A 96 11.80 6.96 17.93
C LEU A 96 12.71 7.91 17.13
N LEU A 97 12.96 7.60 15.88
CA LEU A 97 13.73 8.42 14.96
C LEU A 97 12.94 9.64 14.46
N GLY A 98 11.63 9.70 14.69
CA GLY A 98 10.73 10.69 14.11
C GLY A 98 10.68 10.61 12.57
N VAL A 99 10.96 9.44 12.01
CA VAL A 99 10.89 9.20 10.56
C VAL A 99 9.43 9.16 10.11
N LEU A 100 8.49 8.88 11.02
CA LEU A 100 7.06 8.94 10.75
C LEU A 100 6.54 10.39 10.61
N ASP A 101 7.36 11.40 10.89
CA ASP A 101 7.04 12.79 10.60
C ASP A 101 7.08 12.99 9.08
N ILE A 102 5.92 13.08 8.47
CA ILE A 102 5.71 13.13 7.02
C ILE A 102 6.51 14.23 6.32
N GLU A 103 6.77 15.33 7.02
CA GLU A 103 7.59 16.44 6.52
C GLU A 103 9.01 16.02 6.15
N LEU A 104 9.54 14.95 6.78
CA LEU A 104 10.86 14.41 6.45
C LEU A 104 10.87 13.66 5.12
N PHE A 105 9.77 12.98 4.78
CA PHE A 105 9.66 12.28 3.50
C PHE A 105 9.39 13.22 2.32
N ALA A 106 8.90 14.43 2.60
CA ALA A 106 8.64 15.43 1.58
C ALA A 106 9.92 16.17 1.13
N ASP A 107 10.99 16.15 1.94
CA ASP A 107 12.23 16.90 1.70
C ASP A 107 13.47 16.05 2.00
N ASP A 108 14.15 15.57 0.95
CA ASP A 108 15.35 14.74 1.05
C ASP A 108 16.49 15.44 1.81
N ASN A 109 16.59 16.77 1.72
CA ASN A 109 17.65 17.54 2.40
C ASN A 109 17.44 17.54 3.92
N ARG A 110 16.20 17.65 4.38
CA ARG A 110 15.86 17.56 5.81
C ARG A 110 16.18 16.18 6.38
N PHE A 111 15.93 15.12 5.61
CA PHE A 111 16.25 13.76 6.02
C PHE A 111 17.77 13.55 6.12
N THR A 112 18.52 13.97 5.10
CA THR A 112 19.99 13.75 5.03
C THR A 112 20.79 14.59 6.01
N SER A 113 20.34 15.81 6.33
CA SER A 113 21.01 16.73 7.26
C SER A 113 20.82 16.36 8.75
N ARG A 114 19.87 15.48 9.07
CA ARG A 114 19.57 15.09 10.44
C ARG A 114 20.69 14.21 11.02
N LYS A 115 21.16 14.56 12.26
CA LYS A 115 22.12 13.72 13.00
C LYS A 115 21.51 12.32 13.15
N ARG A 116 22.30 11.30 12.86
CA ARG A 116 21.91 9.90 13.09
C ARG A 116 21.76 9.67 14.60
N PRO A 117 20.59 9.28 15.09
CA PRO A 117 20.49 8.82 16.46
C PRO A 117 21.09 7.41 16.58
N ASP A 118 21.56 7.07 17.77
CA ASP A 118 21.99 5.71 18.04
C ASP A 118 20.78 4.76 18.00
N ILE A 119 20.93 3.67 17.30
CA ILE A 119 19.89 2.64 17.15
C ILE A 119 19.91 1.79 18.42
N ASP A 120 18.72 1.47 18.95
CA ASP A 120 18.61 0.54 20.06
C ASP A 120 19.03 -0.88 19.63
N PRO A 121 20.11 -1.45 20.20
CA PRO A 121 20.56 -2.79 19.83
C PRO A 121 19.48 -3.86 20.02
N ALA A 122 18.60 -3.72 21.01
CA ALA A 122 17.53 -4.67 21.29
C ALA A 122 16.45 -4.63 20.19
N LEU A 123 16.07 -3.41 19.69
CA LEU A 123 15.15 -3.26 18.58
C LEU A 123 15.74 -3.85 17.30
N ARG A 124 17.03 -3.58 17.01
CA ARG A 124 17.73 -4.16 15.86
C ARG A 124 17.73 -5.69 15.93
N GLN A 125 18.07 -6.25 17.08
CA GLN A 125 18.12 -7.70 17.29
C GLN A 125 16.72 -8.32 17.14
N GLY A 126 15.70 -7.70 17.73
CA GLY A 126 14.31 -8.12 17.60
C GLY A 126 13.86 -8.14 16.13
N PHE A 127 14.08 -7.04 15.41
CA PHE A 127 13.79 -6.94 13.98
C PHE A 127 14.48 -8.05 13.18
N GLN A 128 15.80 -8.19 13.32
CA GLN A 128 16.56 -9.19 12.56
C GLN A 128 16.13 -10.63 12.87
N SER A 129 15.84 -10.93 14.13
CA SER A 129 15.36 -12.26 14.56
C SER A 129 14.02 -12.60 13.93
N ARG A 130 13.09 -11.64 13.88
CA ARG A 130 11.76 -11.85 13.27
C ARG A 130 11.81 -11.95 11.75
N ILE A 131 12.67 -11.16 11.11
CA ILE A 131 12.93 -11.30 9.66
C ILE A 131 13.45 -12.71 9.36
N ALA A 132 14.49 -13.16 10.06
CA ALA A 132 15.08 -14.49 9.85
C ALA A 132 14.07 -15.62 10.10
N GLN A 133 13.24 -15.50 11.13
CA GLN A 133 12.17 -16.47 11.39
C GLN A 133 11.15 -16.53 10.25
N SER A 134 10.68 -15.37 9.80
CA SER A 134 9.70 -15.30 8.69
C SER A 134 10.26 -15.88 7.40
N GLU A 135 11.49 -15.50 7.05
CA GLU A 135 12.17 -16.00 5.84
C GLU A 135 12.35 -17.51 5.88
N HIS A 136 12.76 -18.07 7.04
CA HIS A 136 12.88 -19.51 7.22
C HIS A 136 11.56 -20.23 7.03
N LEU A 137 10.47 -19.75 7.66
CA LEU A 137 9.14 -20.34 7.53
C LEU A 137 8.63 -20.25 6.08
N ALA A 138 8.86 -19.10 5.40
CA ALA A 138 8.50 -18.93 4.00
C ALA A 138 9.28 -19.89 3.08
N ASP A 139 10.59 -20.09 3.32
CA ASP A 139 11.39 -21.03 2.54
C ASP A 139 10.93 -22.47 2.72
N VAL A 140 10.59 -22.87 3.95
CA VAL A 140 10.00 -24.20 4.24
C VAL A 140 8.65 -24.36 3.53
N ALA A 141 7.79 -23.34 3.56
CA ALA A 141 6.50 -23.37 2.89
C ALA A 141 6.65 -23.50 1.36
N ILE A 142 7.56 -22.73 0.75
CA ILE A 142 7.87 -22.81 -0.71
C ILE A 142 8.44 -24.17 -1.08
N GLN A 143 9.29 -24.79 -0.24
CA GLN A 143 9.80 -26.14 -0.50
C GLN A 143 8.69 -27.19 -0.49
N ARG A 144 7.70 -27.04 0.40
CA ARG A 144 6.52 -27.94 0.46
C ARG A 144 5.54 -27.68 -0.69
N ASN A 145 5.32 -26.41 -1.01
CA ASN A 145 4.42 -25.97 -2.08
C ASN A 145 5.00 -24.77 -2.84
N PRO A 146 5.62 -24.99 -4.02
CA PRO A 146 6.15 -23.90 -4.84
C PRO A 146 5.12 -22.86 -5.30
N ASN A 147 3.83 -23.13 -5.16
CA ASN A 147 2.74 -22.23 -5.47
C ASN A 147 2.09 -21.62 -4.20
N ASP A 148 2.84 -21.46 -3.13
CA ASP A 148 2.37 -20.81 -1.92
C ASP A 148 2.49 -19.28 -2.04
N ALA A 149 1.39 -18.62 -2.40
CA ALA A 149 1.34 -17.16 -2.56
C ALA A 149 1.64 -16.42 -1.24
N ASN A 150 1.22 -16.98 -0.08
CA ASN A 150 1.47 -16.36 1.22
C ASN A 150 2.96 -16.36 1.57
N ALA A 151 3.65 -17.46 1.30
CA ALA A 151 5.09 -17.56 1.53
C ALA A 151 5.89 -16.55 0.66
N TYR A 152 5.55 -16.39 -0.62
CA TYR A 152 6.15 -15.33 -1.45
C TYR A 152 5.78 -13.93 -0.97
N TYR A 153 4.57 -13.74 -0.48
CA TYR A 153 4.16 -12.46 0.13
C TYR A 153 4.98 -12.15 1.39
N CYS A 154 5.19 -13.12 2.29
CA CYS A 154 6.07 -12.94 3.44
C CYS A 154 7.48 -12.51 3.01
N LYS A 155 8.06 -13.18 1.99
CA LYS A 155 9.38 -12.79 1.46
C LYS A 155 9.38 -11.39 0.85
N ALA A 156 8.28 -10.97 0.21
CA ALA A 156 8.15 -9.61 -0.30
C ALA A 156 8.11 -8.58 0.83
N VAL A 157 7.34 -8.83 1.88
CA VAL A 157 7.21 -7.94 3.05
C VAL A 157 8.53 -7.84 3.81
N THR A 158 9.18 -8.97 4.10
CA THR A 158 10.47 -8.98 4.80
C THR A 158 11.56 -8.27 4.01
N SER A 159 11.66 -8.52 2.70
CA SER A 159 12.61 -7.80 1.84
C SER A 159 12.30 -6.29 1.78
N GLY A 160 11.02 -5.89 1.72
CA GLY A 160 10.62 -4.49 1.77
C GLY A 160 11.07 -3.81 3.07
N MET A 161 10.84 -4.43 4.22
CA MET A 161 11.28 -3.93 5.51
C MET A 161 12.82 -3.87 5.63
N GLN A 162 13.55 -4.83 5.06
CA GLN A 162 15.01 -4.78 4.97
C GLN A 162 15.49 -3.61 4.08
N ALA A 163 14.77 -3.31 2.99
CA ALA A 163 15.05 -2.14 2.16
C ALA A 163 14.86 -0.83 2.94
N ASP A 164 13.75 -0.72 3.69
CA ASP A 164 13.44 0.43 4.52
C ASP A 164 14.47 0.59 5.65
N TRP A 165 14.84 -0.49 6.32
CA TRP A 165 15.88 -0.49 7.36
C TRP A 165 17.22 -0.02 6.78
N ALA A 166 17.63 -0.58 5.65
CA ALA A 166 18.89 -0.22 4.99
C ALA A 166 18.90 1.25 4.55
N SER A 167 17.78 1.75 4.00
CA SER A 167 17.67 3.13 3.51
C SER A 167 17.56 4.16 4.63
N LEU A 168 16.61 3.96 5.54
CA LEU A 168 16.19 4.98 6.50
C LEU A 168 17.01 4.94 7.80
N ILE A 169 17.46 3.76 8.20
CA ILE A 169 18.17 3.54 9.46
C ILE A 169 19.67 3.43 9.21
N ASP A 170 20.12 2.45 8.42
CA ASP A 170 21.55 2.22 8.15
C ASP A 170 22.13 3.19 7.10
N ARG A 171 21.29 3.84 6.30
CA ARG A 171 21.67 4.73 5.17
C ARG A 171 22.63 4.04 4.20
N HIS A 172 22.32 2.79 3.87
CA HIS A 172 23.09 1.95 2.98
C HIS A 172 22.34 1.75 1.67
N GLU A 173 22.53 2.69 0.72
CA GLU A 173 21.74 2.77 -0.52
C GLU A 173 21.79 1.50 -1.38
N TYR A 174 22.96 0.88 -1.52
CA TYR A 174 23.10 -0.34 -2.32
C TYR A 174 22.30 -1.51 -1.73
N GLY A 175 22.35 -1.68 -0.40
CA GLY A 175 21.55 -2.70 0.29
C GLY A 175 20.05 -2.43 0.13
N ALA A 176 19.64 -1.18 0.33
CA ALA A 176 18.26 -0.77 0.14
C ALA A 176 17.75 -1.09 -1.27
N PHE A 177 18.53 -0.78 -2.31
CA PHE A 177 18.18 -1.10 -3.69
C PHE A 177 18.02 -2.61 -3.91
N ARG A 178 18.99 -3.42 -3.47
CA ARG A 178 18.94 -4.88 -3.61
C ARG A 178 17.73 -5.50 -2.93
N PHE A 179 17.42 -5.08 -1.72
CA PHE A 179 16.24 -5.56 -1.00
C PHE A 179 14.94 -5.10 -1.65
N SER A 180 14.88 -3.88 -2.21
CA SER A 180 13.71 -3.40 -2.96
C SER A 180 13.45 -4.25 -4.22
N GLU A 181 14.51 -4.62 -4.96
CA GLU A 181 14.38 -5.53 -6.11
C GLU A 181 13.84 -6.91 -5.70
N LEU A 182 14.35 -7.47 -4.58
CA LEU A 182 13.86 -8.74 -4.04
C LEU A 182 12.40 -8.64 -3.61
N ALA A 183 12.02 -7.57 -2.92
CA ALA A 183 10.63 -7.33 -2.51
C ALA A 183 9.69 -7.32 -3.72
N SER A 184 10.03 -6.58 -4.76
CA SER A 184 9.24 -6.53 -6.00
C SER A 184 9.20 -7.89 -6.72
N LYS A 185 10.32 -8.60 -6.78
CA LYS A 185 10.40 -9.93 -7.38
C LYS A 185 9.44 -10.91 -6.69
N TYR A 186 9.51 -11.00 -5.36
CA TYR A 186 8.66 -11.90 -4.59
C TYR A 186 7.19 -11.48 -4.63
N ALA A 187 6.90 -10.18 -4.61
CA ALA A 187 5.55 -9.66 -4.77
C ALA A 187 4.94 -10.05 -6.12
N LYS A 188 5.71 -9.93 -7.22
CA LYS A 188 5.27 -10.38 -8.55
C LYS A 188 4.99 -11.87 -8.59
N GLN A 189 5.78 -12.70 -7.89
CA GLN A 189 5.54 -14.15 -7.78
C GLN A 189 4.25 -14.43 -6.98
N ALA A 190 4.04 -13.75 -5.84
CA ALA A 190 2.82 -13.88 -5.06
C ALA A 190 1.58 -13.51 -5.89
N LEU A 191 1.63 -12.40 -6.63
CA LEU A 191 0.54 -11.92 -7.49
C LEU A 191 0.28 -12.82 -8.70
N ALA A 192 1.31 -13.48 -9.26
CA ALA A 192 1.13 -14.45 -10.34
C ALA A 192 0.35 -15.68 -9.87
N ILE A 193 0.51 -16.08 -8.60
CA ILE A 193 -0.21 -17.19 -7.98
C ILE A 193 -1.59 -16.74 -7.49
N SER A 194 -1.66 -15.59 -6.81
CA SER A 194 -2.89 -15.05 -6.25
C SER A 194 -3.06 -13.57 -6.64
N PRO A 195 -3.72 -13.27 -7.77
CA PRO A 195 -3.92 -11.89 -8.25
C PRO A 195 -4.74 -11.00 -7.31
N THR A 196 -5.47 -11.59 -6.37
CA THR A 196 -6.28 -10.87 -5.37
C THR A 196 -5.53 -10.57 -4.09
N LEU A 197 -4.25 -10.93 -3.99
CA LEU A 197 -3.40 -10.60 -2.86
C LEU A 197 -2.92 -9.13 -3.00
N TYR A 198 -3.87 -8.20 -2.86
CA TYR A 198 -3.68 -6.78 -3.17
C TYR A 198 -2.57 -6.11 -2.38
N ASP A 199 -2.27 -6.57 -1.17
CA ASP A 199 -1.16 -6.06 -0.35
C ASP A 199 0.21 -6.23 -1.03
N ALA A 200 0.38 -7.28 -1.82
CA ALA A 200 1.63 -7.51 -2.55
C ALA A 200 1.93 -6.44 -3.61
N ASN A 201 0.91 -5.71 -4.10
CA ASN A 201 1.11 -4.59 -5.03
C ASN A 201 1.90 -3.44 -4.41
N LEU A 202 1.96 -3.33 -3.08
CA LEU A 202 2.72 -2.29 -2.39
C LEU A 202 4.19 -2.28 -2.82
N ALA A 203 4.87 -3.44 -2.76
CA ALA A 203 6.29 -3.54 -3.08
C ALA A 203 6.58 -3.15 -4.54
N VAL A 204 5.76 -3.64 -5.48
CA VAL A 204 5.87 -3.30 -6.91
C VAL A 204 5.57 -1.82 -7.14
N GLY A 205 4.58 -1.28 -6.42
CA GLY A 205 4.21 0.13 -6.49
C GLY A 205 5.31 1.06 -6.00
N ILE A 206 5.92 0.75 -4.85
CA ILE A 206 7.05 1.51 -4.28
C ILE A 206 8.25 1.46 -5.22
N GLU A 207 8.64 0.28 -5.73
CA GLU A 207 9.73 0.15 -6.69
C GLU A 207 9.52 1.07 -7.90
N ASN A 208 8.38 0.97 -8.57
CA ASN A 208 8.05 1.78 -9.74
C ASN A 208 8.08 3.27 -9.43
N TYR A 209 7.51 3.69 -8.30
CA TYR A 209 7.50 5.08 -7.90
C TYR A 209 8.91 5.60 -7.58
N MET A 210 9.65 4.91 -6.71
CA MET A 210 10.97 5.37 -6.24
C MET A 210 12.01 5.39 -7.36
N LEU A 211 12.05 4.35 -8.21
CA LEU A 211 12.99 4.30 -9.33
C LEU A 211 12.64 5.32 -10.42
N SER A 212 11.37 5.70 -10.55
CA SER A 212 10.97 6.76 -11.49
C SER A 212 11.56 8.14 -11.13
N LEU A 213 11.93 8.35 -9.87
CA LEU A 213 12.53 9.60 -9.40
C LEU A 213 14.02 9.72 -9.74
N LYS A 214 14.69 8.63 -10.17
CA LYS A 214 16.08 8.64 -10.59
C LYS A 214 16.26 9.40 -11.93
N ALA A 215 17.47 9.92 -12.19
CA ALA A 215 17.78 10.60 -13.45
C ALA A 215 17.58 9.68 -14.67
N ALA A 216 17.20 10.27 -15.80
CA ALA A 216 16.82 9.53 -17.01
C ALA A 216 17.84 8.46 -17.46
N PRO A 217 19.17 8.70 -17.49
CA PRO A 217 20.14 7.68 -17.85
C PRO A 217 20.12 6.47 -16.91
N ILE A 218 19.95 6.71 -15.59
CA ILE A 218 19.88 5.66 -14.58
C ILE A 218 18.59 4.84 -14.76
N ARG A 219 17.45 5.50 -15.00
CA ARG A 219 16.17 4.82 -15.27
C ARG A 219 16.25 3.92 -16.48
N TRP A 220 16.94 4.37 -17.54
CA TRP A 220 17.11 3.56 -18.75
C TRP A 220 17.90 2.27 -18.46
N ILE A 221 19.01 2.37 -17.73
CA ILE A 221 19.82 1.21 -17.32
C ILE A 221 18.98 0.27 -16.44
N LEU A 222 18.26 0.79 -15.45
CA LEU A 222 17.40 0.00 -14.55
C LEU A 222 16.27 -0.69 -15.32
N GLY A 223 15.66 -0.02 -16.30
CA GLY A 223 14.63 -0.60 -17.15
C GLY A 223 15.13 -1.80 -17.96
N MET A 224 16.42 -1.83 -18.36
CA MET A 224 17.03 -2.98 -19.03
C MET A 224 17.17 -4.21 -18.12
N THR A 225 17.23 -4.02 -16.81
CA THR A 225 17.27 -5.13 -15.82
C THR A 225 15.88 -5.65 -15.46
N GLY A 226 14.80 -5.06 -16.01
CA GLY A 226 13.42 -5.41 -15.68
C GLY A 226 12.88 -4.71 -14.43
N ALA A 227 13.65 -3.76 -13.87
CA ALA A 227 13.19 -2.94 -12.76
C ALA A 227 12.06 -1.99 -13.20
N GLY A 228 11.02 -1.88 -12.40
CA GLY A 228 9.88 -1.00 -12.67
C GLY A 228 10.26 0.47 -12.46
N THR A 229 10.22 1.28 -13.52
CA THR A 229 10.58 2.72 -13.48
C THR A 229 9.44 3.63 -13.91
N ASN A 230 8.19 3.16 -13.86
CA ASN A 230 7.01 3.87 -14.32
C ASN A 230 6.24 4.49 -13.14
N LYS A 231 6.34 5.81 -12.98
CA LYS A 231 5.66 6.55 -11.89
C LYS A 231 4.14 6.35 -11.90
N ALA A 232 3.50 6.40 -13.06
CA ALA A 232 2.04 6.27 -13.15
C ALA A 232 1.59 4.87 -12.72
N GLU A 233 2.33 3.84 -13.12
CA GLU A 233 2.08 2.46 -12.68
C GLU A 233 2.33 2.31 -11.18
N GLY A 234 3.41 2.89 -10.65
CA GLY A 234 3.68 2.90 -9.20
C GLY A 234 2.51 3.47 -8.41
N VAL A 235 2.03 4.66 -8.80
CA VAL A 235 0.87 5.31 -8.17
C VAL A 235 -0.39 4.46 -8.30
N ARG A 236 -0.63 3.84 -9.46
CA ARG A 236 -1.79 2.96 -9.68
C ARG A 236 -1.79 1.76 -8.72
N LEU A 237 -0.64 1.10 -8.57
CA LEU A 237 -0.48 -0.06 -7.68
C LEU A 237 -0.61 0.33 -6.21
N LEU A 238 -0.05 1.48 -5.81
CA LEU A 238 -0.24 2.02 -4.46
C LEU A 238 -1.71 2.34 -4.18
N LYS A 239 -2.45 2.90 -5.14
CA LYS A 239 -3.90 3.12 -5.01
C LYS A 239 -4.66 1.80 -4.87
N LEU A 240 -4.30 0.79 -5.67
CA LEU A 240 -4.93 -0.52 -5.58
C LEU A 240 -4.73 -1.14 -4.19
N THR A 241 -3.52 -1.08 -3.64
CA THR A 241 -3.27 -1.52 -2.25
C THR A 241 -4.04 -0.67 -1.24
N ALA A 242 -4.10 0.65 -1.42
CA ALA A 242 -4.81 1.56 -0.52
C ALA A 242 -6.33 1.30 -0.46
N GLU A 243 -6.91 0.80 -1.55
CA GLU A 243 -8.34 0.54 -1.72
C GLU A 243 -8.73 -0.90 -1.38
N GLN A 244 -7.90 -1.87 -1.75
CA GLN A 244 -8.22 -3.31 -1.70
C GLN A 244 -7.29 -4.11 -0.77
N GLY A 245 -6.17 -3.55 -0.33
CA GLY A 245 -5.24 -4.21 0.57
C GLY A 245 -5.86 -4.46 1.94
N HIS A 246 -5.43 -5.52 2.60
CA HIS A 246 -5.94 -5.92 3.89
C HIS A 246 -5.11 -5.33 5.04
N TYR A 247 -3.82 -5.65 5.08
CA TYR A 247 -2.91 -5.20 6.15
C TYR A 247 -2.16 -3.92 5.80
N LEU A 248 -1.80 -3.72 4.54
CA LEU A 248 -0.91 -2.66 4.09
C LEU A 248 -1.66 -1.46 3.49
N ALA A 249 -3.00 -1.46 3.47
CA ALA A 249 -3.79 -0.33 2.97
C ALA A 249 -3.48 1.00 3.69
N PRO A 250 -3.31 1.07 5.03
CA PRO A 250 -2.94 2.32 5.69
C PRO A 250 -1.55 2.79 5.28
N PHE A 251 -0.58 1.88 5.13
CA PHE A 251 0.77 2.22 4.71
C PHE A 251 0.81 2.69 3.25
N ALA A 252 0.04 2.06 2.35
CA ALA A 252 -0.10 2.51 0.97
C ALA A 252 -0.68 3.93 0.88
N ARG A 253 -1.67 4.26 1.71
CA ARG A 253 -2.22 5.63 1.82
C ARG A 253 -1.16 6.62 2.30
N LEU A 254 -0.34 6.24 3.28
CA LEU A 254 0.77 7.05 3.74
C LEU A 254 1.76 7.33 2.59
N MET A 255 2.14 6.31 1.81
CA MET A 255 3.04 6.47 0.66
C MET A 255 2.43 7.37 -0.43
N LEU A 256 1.14 7.26 -0.69
CA LEU A 256 0.43 8.17 -1.60
C LEU A 256 0.46 9.61 -1.08
N ALA A 257 0.24 9.84 0.21
CA ALA A 257 0.32 11.18 0.79
C ALA A 257 1.72 11.78 0.64
N VAL A 258 2.77 10.99 0.89
CA VAL A 258 4.17 11.40 0.66
C VAL A 258 4.39 11.77 -0.81
N GLY A 259 3.89 10.95 -1.74
CA GLY A 259 3.96 11.21 -3.18
C GLY A 259 3.31 12.53 -3.58
N GLU A 260 2.10 12.80 -3.05
CA GLU A 260 1.39 14.08 -3.28
C GLU A 260 2.18 15.28 -2.74
N LEU A 261 2.76 15.16 -1.54
CA LEU A 261 3.58 16.22 -0.95
C LEU A 261 4.85 16.51 -1.78
N ARG A 262 5.55 15.47 -2.22
CA ARG A 262 6.75 15.59 -3.08
C ARG A 262 6.45 16.21 -4.43
N ASP A 263 5.25 15.98 -4.96
CA ASP A 263 4.79 16.59 -6.21
C ASP A 263 4.22 18.02 -6.02
N GLY A 264 4.31 18.58 -4.81
CA GLY A 264 3.81 19.94 -4.49
C GLY A 264 2.29 20.01 -4.30
N ARG A 265 1.57 18.88 -4.37
CA ARG A 265 0.12 18.83 -4.20
C ARG A 265 -0.27 18.72 -2.73
N THR A 266 0.10 19.75 -1.96
CA THR A 266 0.02 19.77 -0.49
C THR A 266 -1.40 19.53 0.05
N GLN A 267 -2.42 20.05 -0.61
CA GLN A 267 -3.82 19.87 -0.15
C GLN A 267 -4.27 18.41 -0.28
N GLN A 268 -3.91 17.74 -1.38
CA GLN A 268 -4.22 16.33 -1.60
C GLN A 268 -3.49 15.45 -0.57
N GLY A 269 -2.20 15.70 -0.36
CA GLY A 269 -1.43 14.98 0.66
C GLY A 269 -2.05 15.14 2.05
N LYS A 270 -2.39 16.37 2.47
CA LYS A 270 -3.06 16.63 3.75
C LYS A 270 -4.42 15.94 3.86
N ALA A 271 -5.22 15.91 2.80
CA ALA A 271 -6.52 15.25 2.80
C ALA A 271 -6.40 13.74 3.08
N ILE A 272 -5.41 13.07 2.46
CA ILE A 272 -5.13 11.65 2.71
C ILE A 272 -4.74 11.42 4.17
N LEU A 273 -3.89 12.27 4.73
CA LEU A 273 -3.42 12.16 6.13
C LEU A 273 -4.56 12.36 7.14
N ILE A 274 -5.43 13.33 6.90
CA ILE A 274 -6.63 13.54 7.71
C ILE A 274 -7.53 12.31 7.64
N GLY A 275 -7.67 11.70 6.46
CA GLY A 275 -8.40 10.43 6.29
C GLY A 275 -7.79 9.31 7.14
N LEU A 276 -6.47 9.14 7.12
CA LEU A 276 -5.76 8.14 7.93
C LEU A 276 -5.96 8.38 9.44
N SER A 277 -5.85 9.61 9.91
CA SER A 277 -6.02 9.91 11.34
C SER A 277 -7.44 9.65 11.85
N ARG A 278 -8.44 9.71 10.99
CA ARG A 278 -9.84 9.39 11.32
C ARG A 278 -10.11 7.89 11.35
N SER A 279 -9.43 7.13 10.48
CA SER A 279 -9.57 5.66 10.42
C SER A 279 -8.81 4.94 11.54
N SER A 280 -7.84 5.61 12.17
CA SER A 280 -7.05 5.11 13.30
C SER A 280 -7.04 6.17 14.41
N PRO A 281 -8.18 6.41 15.08
CA PRO A 281 -8.23 7.38 16.17
C PRO A 281 -7.39 6.87 17.35
N ARG A 282 -6.35 7.64 17.70
CA ARG A 282 -5.58 7.40 18.93
C ARG A 282 -6.53 7.50 20.12
N THR A 283 -6.69 6.43 20.88
CA THR A 283 -7.44 6.49 22.14
C THR A 283 -6.67 7.37 23.13
N PRO A 284 -7.30 8.35 23.79
CA PRO A 284 -6.59 9.30 24.67
C PRO A 284 -5.75 8.63 25.78
N SER A 285 -6.16 7.46 26.26
CA SER A 285 -5.43 6.67 27.27
C SER A 285 -4.14 6.06 26.76
N THR A 286 -4.08 5.68 25.49
CA THR A 286 -2.92 5.04 24.84
C THR A 286 -1.88 6.10 24.47
N SER A 287 -2.31 7.31 24.05
CA SER A 287 -1.40 8.39 23.67
C SER A 287 -0.58 8.95 24.83
N ALA A 288 -1.09 8.91 26.05
CA ALA A 288 -0.35 9.33 27.26
C ALA A 288 0.71 8.28 27.64
N ARG A 289 0.36 7.00 27.59
CA ARG A 289 1.25 5.89 27.95
C ARG A 289 2.36 5.66 26.91
N SER A 290 2.05 5.78 25.62
CA SER A 290 3.03 5.72 24.52
C SER A 290 4.02 6.89 24.58
N ARG A 291 3.54 8.12 24.87
CA ARG A 291 4.43 9.29 25.05
C ARG A 291 5.33 9.16 26.28
N ASP A 292 4.89 8.50 27.33
CA ASP A 292 5.72 8.29 28.54
C ASP A 292 6.77 7.19 28.28
N SER A 293 6.44 6.10 27.62
CA SER A 293 7.41 5.08 27.24
C SER A 293 8.42 5.62 26.21
N THR A 294 7.97 6.34 25.20
CA THR A 294 8.82 7.01 24.20
C THR A 294 9.68 8.10 24.86
N ARG A 295 9.16 8.81 25.87
CA ARG A 295 9.89 9.83 26.62
C ARG A 295 10.91 9.21 27.56
N GLN A 296 10.61 8.09 28.21
CA GLN A 296 11.58 7.32 29.04
C GLN A 296 12.70 6.73 28.19
N TYR A 297 12.40 6.20 27.00
CA TYR A 297 13.41 5.76 26.05
C TYR A 297 14.28 6.91 25.55
N ARG A 298 13.68 8.06 25.24
CA ARG A 298 14.40 9.27 24.79
C ARG A 298 15.29 9.86 25.90
N HIS A 299 14.89 9.81 27.18
CA HIS A 299 15.70 10.25 28.33
C HIS A 299 16.84 9.28 28.70
N LYS A 300 16.73 7.99 28.37
CA LYS A 300 17.83 7.03 28.56
C LYS A 300 18.91 7.13 27.45
N ARG A 301 18.66 7.86 26.39
CA ARG A 301 19.57 8.06 25.26
C ARG A 301 20.28 9.43 25.25
N GLN A 302 19.97 10.33 26.20
CA GLN A 302 20.69 11.58 26.45
C GLN A 302 21.67 11.42 27.61
#